data_21f254e9e7ce08a1064a3877976ea159
#
_entry.id   21f254e9e7ce08a1064a3877976ea159
#
_cell.length_a   1.000
_cell.length_b   1.000
_cell.length_c   1.000
_cell.angle_alpha   90.00
_cell.angle_beta   90.00
_cell.angle_gamma   90.00
#
_symmetry.space_group_name_H-M   'P 1'
#
loop_
_entity.id
_entity.type
_entity.pdbx_description
1 polymer ?
#
loop_
_entity_poly.entity_id
_entity_poly.type
_entity_poly.pdbx_seq_one_letter_code
_entity_poly.pdbx_strand_id
1 'polypeptide(L)'
;MALMFPRLARNFVKAGYFPTDEGTLERVLLALAPSTGPMCILDPCAGEGVAIAEAAHALGRDWVRVYAVEYDAERAIHARQLVDRCLHGDLMDTIISRQTFGLLWLNPPYGDLSRDANGNLGYQGQGRARLEKLFYQRTLPLLQYDGVLVFIVPHTILDAELVGWLTRHLADLRIYRAVDTQFKQVVILGRRVRQRDQAVDGAKAIRSHLLAIGHGDVDADELPEAWSFEPYTVPVSPAEPEHFYRVTLDPAQFEDEVQRLQGLWPSVDTHLGAAQQTLRPPARALSQWHLALALAAGAISGVVTSKTGKVLVVKGDTHKEKTLQTEYTERDDGSIAETRILTDRFVPIIRAWDMTPGSPTRGDVLTIR
;
A
#
# COMPACT_ATOMS: atom_id res chain seq x y z
N MET A 1 29.60 4.73 -12.20
CA MET A 1 29.53 5.54 -10.95
C MET A 1 28.72 6.79 -11.26
N ALA A 2 27.43 6.76 -11.01
CA ALA A 2 26.59 7.95 -11.13
C ALA A 2 26.79 8.79 -9.87
N LEU A 3 27.46 9.94 -10.01
CA LEU A 3 27.61 10.92 -8.95
C LEU A 3 26.22 11.49 -8.61
N MET A 4 25.61 10.98 -7.55
CA MET A 4 24.37 11.54 -7.02
C MET A 4 24.68 12.91 -6.42
N PHE A 5 24.20 13.98 -7.07
CA PHE A 5 24.40 15.32 -6.54
C PHE A 5 23.75 15.47 -5.16
N PRO A 6 24.38 16.13 -4.17
CA PRO A 6 23.85 16.28 -2.80
C PRO A 6 22.46 16.92 -2.70
N ARG A 7 22.03 17.67 -3.73
CA ARG A 7 20.67 18.23 -3.84
C ARG A 7 19.61 17.18 -4.20
N LEU A 8 19.94 16.21 -5.04
CA LEU A 8 19.08 15.08 -5.39
C LEU A 8 18.87 14.19 -4.16
N ALA A 9 19.96 13.84 -3.45
CA ALA A 9 19.86 13.08 -2.20
C ALA A 9 18.92 13.72 -1.17
N ARG A 10 18.95 15.06 -1.01
CA ARG A 10 18.04 15.78 -0.11
C ARG A 10 16.56 15.77 -0.54
N ASN A 11 16.28 15.71 -1.85
CA ASN A 11 14.91 15.59 -2.34
C ASN A 11 14.36 14.16 -2.17
N PHE A 12 15.18 13.14 -2.32
CA PHE A 12 14.81 11.76 -1.99
C PHE A 12 14.52 11.57 -0.50
N VAL A 13 15.37 12.13 0.37
CA VAL A 13 15.19 12.10 1.83
C VAL A 13 13.90 12.81 2.27
N LYS A 14 13.48 13.88 1.58
CA LYS A 14 12.24 14.62 1.87
C LYS A 14 10.97 13.78 1.72
N ALA A 15 10.98 12.76 0.87
CA ALA A 15 9.88 11.84 0.64
C ALA A 15 10.04 10.50 1.38
N GLY A 16 11.07 10.36 2.24
CA GLY A 16 11.37 9.10 2.94
C GLY A 16 11.82 7.96 2.01
N TYR A 17 12.22 8.29 0.78
CA TYR A 17 12.66 7.32 -0.21
C TYR A 17 14.17 7.07 -0.10
N PHE A 18 14.54 5.82 0.16
CA PHE A 18 15.92 5.34 0.23
C PHE A 18 16.06 4.13 -0.68
N PRO A 19 16.50 4.33 -1.94
CA PRO A 19 16.70 3.19 -2.85
C PRO A 19 17.75 2.23 -2.28
N THR A 20 17.54 0.95 -2.50
CA THR A 20 18.56 -0.05 -2.18
C THR A 20 19.78 0.19 -3.08
N ASP A 21 20.94 0.33 -2.50
CA ASP A 21 22.19 0.49 -3.27
C ASP A 21 22.53 -0.79 -4.04
N GLU A 22 23.25 -0.63 -5.15
CA GLU A 22 23.58 -1.70 -6.08
C GLU A 22 24.35 -2.84 -5.39
N GLY A 23 25.35 -2.52 -4.55
CA GLY A 23 26.13 -3.54 -3.85
C GLY A 23 25.32 -4.34 -2.84
N THR A 24 24.42 -3.68 -2.11
CA THR A 24 23.49 -4.38 -1.20
C THR A 24 22.51 -5.25 -1.98
N LEU A 25 21.95 -4.73 -3.10
CA LEU A 25 21.04 -5.49 -3.95
C LEU A 25 21.72 -6.75 -4.48
N GLU A 26 22.88 -6.65 -5.14
CA GLU A 26 23.61 -7.79 -5.68
C GLU A 26 23.88 -8.87 -4.63
N ARG A 27 24.33 -8.48 -3.43
CA ARG A 27 24.63 -9.43 -2.35
C ARG A 27 23.37 -10.08 -1.76
N VAL A 28 22.26 -9.36 -1.67
CA VAL A 28 20.96 -9.93 -1.23
C VAL A 28 20.47 -10.96 -2.25
N LEU A 29 20.62 -10.70 -3.55
CA LEU A 29 20.20 -11.63 -4.58
C LEU A 29 20.92 -12.98 -4.51
N LEU A 30 22.17 -13.00 -4.07
CA LEU A 30 22.93 -14.25 -3.84
C LEU A 30 22.34 -15.10 -2.70
N ALA A 31 21.56 -14.51 -1.81
CA ALA A 31 20.89 -15.23 -0.74
C ALA A 31 19.57 -15.88 -1.16
N LEU A 32 19.09 -15.62 -2.39
CA LEU A 32 17.81 -16.11 -2.90
C LEU A 32 18.00 -17.23 -3.90
N ALA A 33 17.10 -18.19 -3.89
CA ALA A 33 17.03 -19.26 -4.89
C ALA A 33 15.60 -19.44 -5.40
N PRO A 34 15.39 -19.77 -6.69
CA PRO A 34 14.08 -20.04 -7.24
C PRO A 34 13.59 -21.44 -6.89
N SER A 35 12.27 -21.59 -6.80
CA SER A 35 11.60 -22.90 -6.88
C SER A 35 11.34 -23.30 -8.33
N THR A 36 11.03 -24.58 -8.55
CA THR A 36 10.59 -25.11 -9.84
C THR A 36 9.10 -24.85 -10.04
N GLY A 37 8.73 -23.67 -10.52
CA GLY A 37 7.35 -23.32 -10.80
C GLY A 37 7.06 -21.80 -10.70
N PRO A 38 5.82 -21.37 -10.95
CA PRO A 38 5.45 -19.97 -10.96
C PRO A 38 5.53 -19.35 -9.57
N MET A 39 6.14 -18.18 -9.47
CA MET A 39 6.31 -17.43 -8.25
C MET A 39 5.70 -16.03 -8.40
N CYS A 40 4.97 -15.57 -7.38
CA CYS A 40 4.55 -14.18 -7.25
C CYS A 40 5.43 -13.48 -6.22
N ILE A 41 5.97 -12.33 -6.56
CA ILE A 41 6.81 -11.53 -5.67
C ILE A 41 6.22 -10.12 -5.53
N LEU A 42 6.40 -9.50 -4.38
CA LEU A 42 5.81 -8.21 -4.05
C LEU A 42 6.85 -7.25 -3.48
N ASP A 43 6.86 -6.03 -4.01
CA ASP A 43 7.46 -4.86 -3.36
C ASP A 43 6.34 -3.83 -3.09
N PRO A 44 5.97 -3.58 -1.82
CA PRO A 44 4.87 -2.67 -1.47
C PRO A 44 5.29 -1.20 -1.40
N CYS A 45 6.54 -0.88 -1.70
CA CYS A 45 7.12 0.47 -1.70
C CYS A 45 8.27 0.55 -2.72
N ALA A 46 7.96 0.17 -3.96
CA ALA A 46 8.92 -0.26 -4.97
C ALA A 46 9.85 0.84 -5.50
N GLY A 47 9.55 2.12 -5.24
CA GLY A 47 10.30 3.18 -5.86
C GLY A 47 10.20 3.09 -7.38
N GLU A 48 11.35 3.11 -8.06
CA GLU A 48 11.42 2.94 -9.51
C GLU A 48 11.25 1.48 -9.98
N GLY A 49 11.16 0.52 -9.04
CA GLY A 49 10.94 -0.89 -9.33
C GLY A 49 12.19 -1.70 -9.64
N VAL A 50 13.38 -1.11 -9.59
CA VAL A 50 14.63 -1.76 -10.00
C VAL A 50 14.95 -2.97 -9.13
N ALA A 51 14.90 -2.84 -7.80
CA ALA A 51 15.29 -3.91 -6.88
C ALA A 51 14.44 -5.17 -7.07
N ILE A 52 13.12 -5.01 -7.20
CA ILE A 52 12.23 -6.16 -7.39
C ILE A 52 12.32 -6.75 -8.80
N ALA A 53 12.62 -5.94 -9.81
CA ALA A 53 12.87 -6.41 -11.17
C ALA A 53 14.15 -7.25 -11.24
N GLU A 54 15.24 -6.82 -10.63
CA GLU A 54 16.48 -7.58 -10.53
C GLU A 54 16.29 -8.88 -9.74
N ALA A 55 15.49 -8.85 -8.66
CA ALA A 55 15.11 -10.07 -7.93
C ALA A 55 14.34 -11.04 -8.83
N ALA A 56 13.44 -10.57 -9.69
CA ALA A 56 12.75 -11.42 -10.65
C ALA A 56 13.71 -12.04 -11.68
N HIS A 57 14.69 -11.28 -12.16
CA HIS A 57 15.72 -11.81 -13.06
C HIS A 57 16.57 -12.89 -12.39
N ALA A 58 17.03 -12.66 -11.17
CA ALA A 58 17.82 -13.63 -10.41
C ALA A 58 17.05 -14.93 -10.12
N LEU A 59 15.73 -14.84 -9.94
CA LEU A 59 14.83 -15.96 -9.69
C LEU A 59 14.33 -16.65 -10.98
N GLY A 60 14.70 -16.13 -12.17
CA GLY A 60 14.22 -16.66 -13.46
C GLY A 60 12.92 -15.99 -13.91
N ARG A 61 13.06 -14.85 -14.60
CA ARG A 61 12.01 -13.91 -14.99
C ARG A 61 10.77 -14.57 -15.62
N ASP A 62 10.95 -15.62 -16.39
CA ASP A 62 9.83 -16.30 -17.08
C ASP A 62 8.86 -17.00 -16.12
N TRP A 63 9.33 -17.34 -14.93
CA TRP A 63 8.53 -18.01 -13.89
C TRP A 63 8.05 -17.06 -12.78
N VAL A 64 8.40 -15.77 -12.87
CA VAL A 64 8.12 -14.79 -11.82
C VAL A 64 7.11 -13.76 -12.29
N ARG A 65 6.06 -13.57 -11.49
CA ARG A 65 5.12 -12.45 -11.61
C ARG A 65 5.44 -11.41 -10.55
N VAL A 66 5.71 -10.19 -11.00
CA VAL A 66 6.16 -9.08 -10.17
C VAL A 66 5.03 -8.11 -9.90
N TYR A 67 4.76 -7.88 -8.63
CA TYR A 67 3.74 -6.95 -8.15
C TYR A 67 4.41 -5.83 -7.36
N ALA A 68 3.97 -4.60 -7.57
CA ALA A 68 4.55 -3.42 -6.92
C ALA A 68 3.47 -2.43 -6.49
N VAL A 69 3.73 -1.70 -5.41
CA VAL A 69 2.95 -0.53 -5.02
C VAL A 69 3.93 0.64 -4.85
N GLU A 70 3.62 1.79 -5.44
CA GLU A 70 4.43 3.00 -5.29
C GLU A 70 3.53 4.22 -5.11
N TYR A 71 3.87 5.04 -4.12
CA TYR A 71 3.10 6.24 -3.77
C TYR A 71 3.34 7.41 -4.72
N ASP A 72 4.58 7.60 -5.17
CA ASP A 72 4.96 8.67 -6.08
C ASP A 72 4.60 8.34 -7.52
N ALA A 73 3.98 9.30 -8.22
CA ALA A 73 3.47 9.09 -9.57
C ALA A 73 4.58 8.85 -10.61
N GLU A 74 5.68 9.59 -10.53
CA GLU A 74 6.78 9.48 -11.49
C GLU A 74 7.49 8.13 -11.32
N ARG A 75 7.78 7.73 -10.08
CA ARG A 75 8.39 6.44 -9.79
C ARG A 75 7.46 5.28 -10.17
N ALA A 76 6.15 5.41 -9.92
CA ALA A 76 5.18 4.40 -10.34
C ALA A 76 5.13 4.20 -11.86
N ILE A 77 5.30 5.28 -12.65
CA ILE A 77 5.40 5.20 -14.12
C ILE A 77 6.65 4.40 -14.53
N HIS A 78 7.79 4.63 -13.90
CA HIS A 78 9.01 3.85 -14.14
C HIS A 78 8.84 2.40 -13.75
N ALA A 79 8.34 2.13 -12.53
CA ALA A 79 8.11 0.78 -12.04
C ALA A 79 7.19 -0.03 -12.97
N ARG A 80 6.16 0.57 -13.55
CA ARG A 80 5.25 -0.07 -14.53
C ARG A 80 5.95 -0.60 -15.78
N GLN A 81 7.11 -0.07 -16.13
CA GLN A 81 7.89 -0.56 -17.26
C GLN A 81 8.73 -1.80 -16.93
N LEU A 82 9.02 -2.03 -15.66
CA LEU A 82 9.90 -3.07 -15.17
C LEU A 82 9.15 -4.27 -14.56
N VAL A 83 7.92 -4.05 -14.08
CA VAL A 83 7.16 -5.06 -13.34
C VAL A 83 5.86 -5.44 -14.07
N ASP A 84 5.26 -6.59 -13.74
CA ASP A 84 4.02 -7.05 -14.38
C ASP A 84 2.80 -6.23 -13.96
N ARG A 85 2.73 -5.83 -12.67
CA ARG A 85 1.65 -4.97 -12.15
C ARG A 85 2.19 -4.00 -11.10
N CYS A 86 1.94 -2.71 -11.32
CA CYS A 86 2.27 -1.66 -10.35
C CYS A 86 1.03 -0.80 -10.05
N LEU A 87 0.65 -0.73 -8.78
CA LEU A 87 -0.37 0.20 -8.29
C LEU A 87 0.30 1.52 -7.90
N HIS A 88 -0.17 2.61 -8.48
CA HIS A 88 0.18 3.95 -8.02
C HIS A 88 -0.74 4.34 -6.87
N GLY A 89 -0.21 4.55 -5.68
CA GLY A 89 -0.95 5.05 -4.52
C GLY A 89 -0.43 4.58 -3.18
N ASP A 90 -1.18 4.95 -2.13
CA ASP A 90 -0.84 4.54 -0.77
C ASP A 90 -1.11 3.04 -0.57
N LEU A 91 -0.13 2.32 -0.03
CA LEU A 91 -0.29 0.91 0.35
C LEU A 91 -1.47 0.68 1.30
N MET A 92 -1.76 1.65 2.18
CA MET A 92 -2.85 1.53 3.15
C MET A 92 -4.23 1.54 2.49
N ASP A 93 -4.33 2.13 1.29
CA ASP A 93 -5.56 2.19 0.48
C ASP A 93 -5.68 1.01 -0.50
N THR A 94 -4.81 0.00 -0.39
CA THR A 94 -4.84 -1.16 -1.29
C THR A 94 -5.58 -2.35 -0.69
N ILE A 95 -6.18 -3.15 -1.56
CA ILE A 95 -6.68 -4.49 -1.25
C ILE A 95 -5.83 -5.49 -2.02
N ILE A 96 -5.10 -6.30 -1.27
CA ILE A 96 -4.15 -7.29 -1.81
C ILE A 96 -4.43 -8.63 -1.14
N SER A 97 -4.47 -9.70 -1.94
CA SER A 97 -4.69 -11.08 -1.48
C SER A 97 -3.63 -11.50 -0.47
N ARG A 98 -4.08 -12.14 0.60
CA ARG A 98 -3.20 -12.65 1.67
C ARG A 98 -2.54 -13.97 1.26
N GLN A 99 -1.34 -14.23 1.77
CA GLN A 99 -0.62 -15.51 1.62
C GLN A 99 -0.44 -15.94 0.15
N THR A 100 -0.17 -14.98 -0.73
CA THR A 100 -0.05 -15.23 -2.17
C THR A 100 1.39 -15.07 -2.68
N PHE A 101 2.19 -14.24 -2.00
CA PHE A 101 3.52 -13.90 -2.48
C PHE A 101 4.59 -14.81 -1.85
N GLY A 102 5.48 -15.34 -2.68
CA GLY A 102 6.62 -16.15 -2.27
C GLY A 102 7.80 -15.31 -1.76
N LEU A 103 7.94 -14.08 -2.27
CA LEU A 103 8.94 -13.12 -1.82
C LEU A 103 8.25 -11.79 -1.49
N LEU A 104 8.60 -11.21 -0.35
CA LEU A 104 8.28 -9.85 0.03
C LEU A 104 9.59 -9.06 0.15
N TRP A 105 9.82 -8.15 -0.81
CA TRP A 105 10.90 -7.18 -0.76
C TRP A 105 10.37 -5.94 -0.07
N LEU A 106 10.86 -5.62 1.12
CA LEU A 106 10.33 -4.56 1.96
C LEU A 106 11.44 -3.57 2.35
N ASN A 107 11.56 -2.49 1.57
CA ASN A 107 12.38 -1.33 1.90
C ASN A 107 11.47 -0.10 2.11
N PRO A 108 10.75 -0.01 3.25
CA PRO A 108 9.70 0.98 3.45
C PRO A 108 10.26 2.39 3.64
N PRO A 109 9.43 3.42 3.49
CA PRO A 109 9.82 4.76 3.88
C PRO A 109 10.14 4.83 5.38
N TYR A 110 11.17 5.63 5.74
CA TYR A 110 11.60 5.78 7.13
C TYR A 110 10.98 7.01 7.76
N GLY A 111 10.43 6.86 8.96
CA GLY A 111 9.88 7.99 9.69
C GLY A 111 8.97 7.62 10.84
N ASP A 112 8.70 8.63 11.67
CA ASP A 112 7.72 8.50 12.75
C ASP A 112 6.30 8.72 12.20
N LEU A 113 5.35 7.94 12.68
CA LEU A 113 3.93 8.18 12.44
C LEU A 113 3.48 9.38 13.28
N SER A 114 2.80 10.34 12.66
CA SER A 114 2.17 11.43 13.41
C SER A 114 1.09 10.87 14.34
N ARG A 115 0.87 11.53 15.50
CA ARG A 115 -0.17 11.10 16.46
C ARG A 115 -1.56 11.07 15.85
N ASP A 116 -1.84 11.99 14.92
CA ASP A 116 -3.12 12.07 14.22
C ASP A 116 -3.32 10.92 13.20
N ALA A 117 -2.24 10.37 12.70
CA ALA A 117 -2.26 9.23 11.77
C ALA A 117 -2.39 7.87 12.50
N ASN A 118 -1.94 7.76 13.75
CA ASN A 118 -1.94 6.49 14.49
C ASN A 118 -3.32 5.83 14.60
N GLY A 119 -4.39 6.61 14.76
CA GLY A 119 -5.74 6.10 14.85
C GLY A 119 -6.35 5.68 13.52
N ASN A 120 -5.95 6.34 12.43
CA ASN A 120 -6.55 6.14 11.10
C ASN A 120 -5.82 5.09 10.24
N LEU A 121 -4.53 4.84 10.51
CA LEU A 121 -3.71 3.91 9.73
C LEU A 121 -3.69 2.48 10.26
N GLY A 122 -4.38 2.20 11.38
CA GLY A 122 -4.50 0.83 11.91
C GLY A 122 -3.22 0.27 12.55
N TYR A 123 -2.30 1.14 13.01
CA TYR A 123 -1.12 0.69 13.76
C TYR A 123 -1.53 -0.02 15.05
N GLN A 124 -1.09 -1.27 15.22
CA GLN A 124 -1.46 -2.14 16.36
C GLN A 124 -0.29 -2.36 17.35
N GLY A 125 0.63 -1.42 17.44
CA GLY A 125 1.78 -1.50 18.34
C GLY A 125 1.58 -0.73 19.65
N GLN A 126 2.37 -1.10 20.67
CA GLN A 126 2.46 -0.39 21.96
C GLN A 126 3.74 0.44 22.07
N GLY A 127 4.72 0.18 21.20
CA GLY A 127 6.00 0.88 21.15
C GLY A 127 5.96 2.16 20.32
N ARG A 128 7.15 2.65 19.94
CA ARG A 128 7.29 3.81 19.07
C ARG A 128 6.64 3.54 17.72
N ALA A 129 5.65 4.34 17.37
CA ALA A 129 4.94 4.21 16.11
C ALA A 129 5.82 4.73 14.95
N ARG A 130 6.23 3.83 14.08
CA ARG A 130 7.12 4.07 12.94
C ARG A 130 6.51 3.52 11.66
N LEU A 131 6.77 4.18 10.53
CA LEU A 131 6.32 3.75 9.21
C LEU A 131 6.81 2.34 8.89
N GLU A 132 8.07 2.03 9.19
CA GLU A 132 8.67 0.73 8.93
C GLU A 132 7.92 -0.41 9.63
N LYS A 133 7.48 -0.18 10.86
CA LYS A 133 6.68 -1.15 11.62
C LYS A 133 5.27 -1.30 11.06
N LEU A 134 4.64 -0.19 10.67
CA LEU A 134 3.31 -0.19 10.04
C LEU A 134 3.34 -0.98 8.72
N PHE A 135 4.34 -0.72 7.88
CA PHE A 135 4.52 -1.45 6.62
C PHE A 135 4.74 -2.95 6.87
N TYR A 136 5.58 -3.32 7.85
CA TYR A 136 5.76 -4.71 8.24
C TYR A 136 4.44 -5.38 8.64
N GLN A 137 3.66 -4.76 9.53
CA GLN A 137 2.36 -5.30 9.96
C GLN A 137 1.37 -5.45 8.80
N ARG A 138 1.35 -4.46 7.90
CA ARG A 138 0.44 -4.43 6.76
C ARG A 138 0.78 -5.49 5.72
N THR A 139 2.07 -5.76 5.49
CA THR A 139 2.54 -6.57 4.35
C THR A 139 2.89 -8.01 4.71
N LEU A 140 3.34 -8.28 5.95
CA LEU A 140 3.65 -9.66 6.35
C LEU A 140 2.49 -10.65 6.10
N PRO A 141 1.20 -10.31 6.33
CA PRO A 141 0.09 -11.20 6.00
C PRO A 141 -0.05 -11.54 4.51
N LEU A 142 0.55 -10.75 3.61
CA LEU A 142 0.52 -10.96 2.16
C LEU A 142 1.52 -12.04 1.72
N LEU A 143 2.66 -12.12 2.43
CA LEU A 143 3.65 -13.17 2.23
C LEU A 143 3.05 -14.53 2.58
N GLN A 144 3.21 -15.55 1.75
CA GLN A 144 2.76 -16.91 2.07
C GLN A 144 3.62 -17.55 3.14
N TYR A 145 3.16 -18.63 3.76
CA TYR A 145 4.02 -19.45 4.63
C TYR A 145 5.13 -20.07 3.80
N ASP A 146 6.29 -20.21 4.38
CA ASP A 146 7.58 -20.53 3.76
C ASP A 146 8.09 -19.47 2.78
N GLY A 147 7.35 -18.40 2.55
CA GLY A 147 7.79 -17.25 1.77
C GLY A 147 8.93 -16.49 2.44
N VAL A 148 9.74 -15.85 1.62
CA VAL A 148 10.96 -15.15 2.02
C VAL A 148 10.68 -13.67 2.22
N LEU A 149 11.10 -13.12 3.35
CA LEU A 149 11.13 -11.69 3.61
C LEU A 149 12.56 -11.16 3.43
N VAL A 150 12.71 -10.12 2.62
CA VAL A 150 13.85 -9.20 2.61
C VAL A 150 13.37 -7.90 3.20
N PHE A 151 13.92 -7.49 4.35
CA PHE A 151 13.49 -6.29 5.07
C PHE A 151 14.69 -5.38 5.33
N ILE A 152 14.68 -4.19 4.70
CA ILE A 152 15.78 -3.24 4.72
C ILE A 152 15.34 -2.02 5.50
N VAL A 153 16.04 -1.72 6.60
CA VAL A 153 15.62 -0.69 7.56
C VAL A 153 16.80 -0.13 8.36
N PRO A 154 16.70 1.06 8.95
CA PRO A 154 17.68 1.54 9.89
C PRO A 154 17.77 0.60 11.12
N HIS A 155 18.97 0.28 11.60
CA HIS A 155 19.15 -0.59 12.78
C HIS A 155 18.41 -0.07 14.02
N THR A 156 18.25 1.24 14.15
CA THR A 156 17.63 1.89 15.32
C THR A 156 16.15 1.60 15.51
N ILE A 157 15.46 0.95 14.54
CA ILE A 157 14.07 0.53 14.72
C ILE A 157 13.93 -0.83 15.41
N LEU A 158 15.04 -1.56 15.60
CA LEU A 158 15.06 -2.89 16.21
C LEU A 158 14.84 -2.80 17.73
N ASP A 159 13.67 -2.37 18.13
CA ASP A 159 13.24 -2.38 19.54
C ASP A 159 12.59 -3.72 19.93
N ALA A 160 12.26 -3.83 21.22
CA ALA A 160 11.69 -5.06 21.78
C ALA A 160 10.38 -5.50 21.08
N GLU A 161 9.61 -4.55 20.55
CA GLU A 161 8.35 -4.82 19.87
C GLU A 161 8.60 -5.42 18.48
N LEU A 162 9.36 -4.74 17.61
CA LEU A 162 9.65 -5.23 16.26
C LEU A 162 10.43 -6.55 16.31
N VAL A 163 11.45 -6.64 17.18
CA VAL A 163 12.21 -7.88 17.36
C VAL A 163 11.30 -9.01 17.84
N GLY A 164 10.33 -8.70 18.72
CA GLY A 164 9.31 -9.65 19.14
C GLY A 164 8.43 -10.15 18.00
N TRP A 165 8.07 -9.29 17.03
CA TRP A 165 7.32 -9.69 15.84
C TRP A 165 8.16 -10.51 14.87
N LEU A 166 9.37 -10.06 14.56
CA LEU A 166 10.30 -10.77 13.68
C LEU A 166 10.54 -12.20 14.19
N THR A 167 10.93 -12.35 15.46
CA THR A 167 11.22 -13.66 16.05
C THR A 167 9.99 -14.55 16.25
N ARG A 168 8.79 -14.02 16.21
CA ARG A 168 7.53 -14.79 16.28
C ARG A 168 7.08 -15.29 14.92
N HIS A 169 7.32 -14.55 13.88
CA HIS A 169 6.74 -14.82 12.55
C HIS A 169 7.73 -15.42 11.56
N LEU A 170 9.03 -15.31 11.83
CA LEU A 170 10.08 -15.70 10.89
C LEU A 170 11.02 -16.73 11.52
N ALA A 171 11.38 -17.73 10.73
CA ALA A 171 12.47 -18.67 11.00
C ALA A 171 13.68 -18.31 10.12
N ASP A 172 14.81 -18.95 10.41
CA ASP A 172 16.07 -18.79 9.68
C ASP A 172 16.49 -17.32 9.55
N LEU A 173 16.18 -16.53 10.61
CA LEU A 173 16.47 -15.10 10.68
C LEU A 173 17.98 -14.85 10.62
N ARG A 174 18.36 -13.98 9.68
CA ARG A 174 19.71 -13.43 9.55
C ARG A 174 19.63 -11.91 9.42
N ILE A 175 20.61 -11.23 9.99
CA ILE A 175 20.74 -9.78 9.91
C ILE A 175 22.15 -9.42 9.50
N TYR A 176 22.24 -8.49 8.56
CA TYR A 176 23.49 -7.97 8.05
C TYR A 176 23.41 -6.46 7.91
N ARG A 177 24.55 -5.78 8.00
CA ARG A 177 24.69 -4.38 7.65
C ARG A 177 24.70 -4.27 6.12
N ALA A 178 23.97 -3.29 5.58
CA ALA A 178 24.01 -2.94 4.16
C ALA A 178 25.42 -2.50 3.75
N VAL A 179 25.73 -2.64 2.45
CA VAL A 179 27.04 -2.26 1.89
C VAL A 179 27.23 -0.74 1.97
N ASP A 180 26.20 0.03 1.61
CA ASP A 180 26.20 1.47 1.84
C ASP A 180 25.93 1.78 3.31
N THR A 181 26.93 2.38 3.97
CA THR A 181 26.86 2.73 5.39
C THR A 181 26.25 4.10 5.67
N GLN A 182 25.94 4.87 4.63
CA GLN A 182 25.45 6.26 4.76
C GLN A 182 24.19 6.35 5.61
N PHE A 183 23.27 5.40 5.48
CA PHE A 183 21.97 5.40 6.17
C PHE A 183 21.89 4.40 7.33
N LYS A 184 23.01 3.76 7.67
CA LYS A 184 23.08 2.76 8.75
C LYS A 184 21.98 1.69 8.65
N GLN A 185 21.71 1.25 7.42
CA GLN A 185 20.71 0.24 7.12
C GLN A 185 21.20 -1.16 7.52
N VAL A 186 20.25 -1.97 7.93
CA VAL A 186 20.41 -3.42 8.07
C VAL A 186 19.45 -4.15 7.14
N VAL A 187 19.93 -5.26 6.61
CA VAL A 187 19.15 -6.21 5.80
C VAL A 187 18.79 -7.38 6.69
N ILE A 188 17.50 -7.62 6.86
CA ILE A 188 16.97 -8.73 7.62
C ILE A 188 16.36 -9.72 6.64
N LEU A 189 16.85 -10.94 6.68
CA LEU A 189 16.37 -12.06 5.86
C LEU A 189 15.68 -13.08 6.77
N GLY A 190 14.58 -13.65 6.31
CA GLY A 190 13.89 -14.69 7.06
C GLY A 190 12.77 -15.35 6.28
N ARG A 191 12.43 -16.55 6.67
CA ARG A 191 11.35 -17.35 6.09
C ARG A 191 10.11 -17.28 6.98
N ARG A 192 8.95 -16.94 6.42
CA ARG A 192 7.69 -16.86 7.18
C ARG A 192 7.24 -18.24 7.65
N VAL A 193 6.97 -18.36 8.94
CA VAL A 193 6.48 -19.61 9.55
C VAL A 193 5.20 -19.39 10.35
N ARG A 194 4.47 -20.48 10.58
CA ARG A 194 3.36 -20.46 11.54
C ARG A 194 3.93 -20.46 12.96
N GLN A 195 3.24 -19.80 13.87
CA GLN A 195 3.68 -19.73 15.27
C GLN A 195 3.94 -21.11 15.90
N ARG A 196 3.16 -22.12 15.53
CA ARG A 196 3.32 -23.50 16.02
C ARG A 196 4.59 -24.19 15.50
N ASP A 197 5.11 -23.75 14.37
CA ASP A 197 6.26 -24.34 13.67
C ASP A 197 7.56 -23.57 13.99
N GLN A 198 7.49 -22.61 14.92
CA GLN A 198 8.63 -21.83 15.37
C GLN A 198 9.56 -22.68 16.21
N ALA A 199 10.83 -22.76 15.81
CA ALA A 199 11.86 -23.41 16.63
C ALA A 199 12.11 -22.60 17.91
N VAL A 200 11.99 -23.26 19.06
CA VAL A 200 12.23 -22.62 20.37
C VAL A 200 13.73 -22.45 20.61
N ASP A 201 14.52 -23.40 20.10
CA ASP A 201 15.98 -23.40 20.24
C ASP A 201 16.60 -22.31 19.32
N GLY A 202 17.38 -21.42 19.93
CA GLY A 202 18.01 -20.31 19.24
C GLY A 202 17.20 -19.01 19.17
N ALA A 203 15.88 -19.05 19.33
CA ALA A 203 15.02 -17.85 19.28
C ALA A 203 15.42 -16.79 20.32
N LYS A 204 15.90 -17.20 21.49
CA LYS A 204 16.37 -16.28 22.54
C LYS A 204 17.70 -15.63 22.14
N ALA A 205 18.63 -16.38 21.56
CA ALA A 205 19.93 -15.87 21.14
C ALA A 205 19.78 -14.86 20.01
N ILE A 206 19.01 -15.20 18.96
CA ILE A 206 18.78 -14.27 17.85
C ILE A 206 18.02 -13.01 18.31
N ARG A 207 17.07 -13.15 19.23
CA ARG A 207 16.37 -12.00 19.80
C ARG A 207 17.31 -11.07 20.55
N SER A 208 18.20 -11.61 21.40
CA SER A 208 19.18 -10.81 22.13
C SER A 208 20.16 -10.12 21.18
N HIS A 209 20.58 -10.81 20.12
CA HIS A 209 21.48 -10.25 19.10
C HIS A 209 20.82 -9.09 18.34
N LEU A 210 19.57 -9.27 17.88
CA LEU A 210 18.83 -8.21 17.20
C LEU A 210 18.63 -6.96 18.08
N LEU A 211 18.35 -7.16 19.37
CA LEU A 211 18.23 -6.05 20.33
C LEU A 211 19.56 -5.33 20.55
N ALA A 212 20.66 -6.07 20.68
CA ALA A 212 22.00 -5.48 20.84
C ALA A 212 22.40 -4.62 19.61
N ILE A 213 22.07 -5.07 18.39
CA ILE A 213 22.25 -4.28 17.17
C ILE A 213 21.36 -3.03 17.21
N GLY A 214 20.11 -3.17 17.59
CA GLY A 214 19.15 -2.05 17.68
C GLY A 214 19.58 -0.98 18.67
N HIS A 215 20.20 -1.35 19.79
CA HIS A 215 20.77 -0.45 20.79
C HIS A 215 22.13 0.14 20.38
N GLY A 216 22.80 -0.47 19.37
CA GLY A 216 24.14 -0.08 18.98
C GLY A 216 25.24 -0.65 19.88
N ASP A 217 24.93 -1.68 20.67
CA ASP A 217 25.90 -2.37 21.54
C ASP A 217 26.82 -3.29 20.71
N VAL A 218 26.30 -3.78 19.57
CA VAL A 218 27.01 -4.64 18.61
C VAL A 218 26.70 -4.17 17.21
N ASP A 219 27.70 -4.10 16.35
CA ASP A 219 27.51 -3.88 14.93
C ASP A 219 27.03 -5.17 14.24
N ALA A 220 26.11 -5.06 13.30
CA ALA A 220 25.76 -6.17 12.44
C ALA A 220 26.94 -6.50 11.51
N ASP A 221 27.16 -7.78 11.24
CA ASP A 221 28.11 -8.24 10.24
C ASP A 221 27.77 -7.63 8.87
N GLU A 222 28.79 -7.37 8.06
CA GLU A 222 28.56 -6.90 6.70
C GLU A 222 27.91 -8.00 5.86
N LEU A 223 26.99 -7.59 4.98
CA LEU A 223 26.37 -8.52 4.02
C LEU A 223 27.47 -9.17 3.16
N PRO A 224 27.59 -10.51 3.16
CA PRO A 224 28.73 -11.19 2.58
C PRO A 224 28.77 -11.04 1.05
N GLU A 225 29.96 -10.96 0.47
CA GLU A 225 30.18 -10.92 -0.99
C GLU A 225 29.86 -12.27 -1.66
N ALA A 226 29.98 -13.36 -0.91
CA ALA A 226 29.61 -14.69 -1.36
C ALA A 226 28.70 -15.35 -0.31
N TRP A 227 27.57 -15.85 -0.73
CA TRP A 227 26.62 -16.51 0.17
C TRP A 227 27.14 -17.90 0.54
N SER A 228 27.45 -18.13 1.79
CA SER A 228 28.02 -19.38 2.31
C SER A 228 26.99 -20.30 2.97
N PHE A 229 25.75 -19.86 3.11
CA PHE A 229 24.66 -20.61 3.69
C PHE A 229 23.76 -21.19 2.59
N GLU A 230 22.87 -22.08 2.97
CA GLU A 230 21.79 -22.49 2.08
C GLU A 230 20.94 -21.27 1.71
N PRO A 231 20.71 -20.99 0.41
CA PRO A 231 19.91 -19.86 -0.02
C PRO A 231 18.46 -20.00 0.41
N TYR A 232 17.80 -18.86 0.62
CA TYR A 232 16.37 -18.83 0.85
C TYR A 232 15.62 -19.17 -0.44
N THR A 233 14.99 -20.31 -0.47
CA THR A 233 14.20 -20.72 -1.63
C THR A 233 12.88 -20.00 -1.65
N VAL A 234 12.62 -19.18 -2.68
CA VAL A 234 11.34 -18.53 -2.91
C VAL A 234 10.33 -19.57 -3.36
N PRO A 235 9.27 -19.85 -2.57
CA PRO A 235 8.37 -20.93 -2.89
C PRO A 235 7.43 -20.60 -4.06
N VAL A 236 6.95 -21.65 -4.72
CA VAL A 236 5.90 -21.54 -5.74
C VAL A 236 4.65 -20.90 -5.14
N SER A 237 4.05 -19.97 -5.87
CA SER A 237 2.80 -19.35 -5.44
C SER A 237 1.61 -20.24 -5.82
N PRO A 238 0.65 -20.45 -4.90
CA PRO A 238 -0.49 -21.34 -5.14
C PRO A 238 -1.40 -20.84 -6.28
N ALA A 239 -1.47 -19.53 -6.47
CA ALA A 239 -2.20 -18.83 -7.53
C ALA A 239 -1.71 -17.40 -7.64
N GLU A 240 -2.06 -16.72 -8.72
CA GLU A 240 -1.94 -15.25 -8.78
C GLU A 240 -2.91 -14.59 -7.78
N PRO A 241 -2.59 -13.38 -7.27
CA PRO A 241 -3.47 -12.68 -6.34
C PRO A 241 -4.81 -12.36 -6.99
N GLU A 242 -5.89 -12.83 -6.39
CA GLU A 242 -7.27 -12.52 -6.80
C GLU A 242 -7.56 -11.01 -6.68
N HIS A 243 -7.04 -10.41 -5.62
CA HIS A 243 -7.19 -8.99 -5.33
C HIS A 243 -5.82 -8.31 -5.34
N PHE A 244 -5.67 -7.34 -6.24
CA PHE A 244 -4.52 -6.43 -6.29
C PHE A 244 -4.98 -5.12 -6.90
N TYR A 245 -5.60 -4.26 -6.09
CA TYR A 245 -6.17 -2.99 -6.54
C TYR A 245 -6.23 -1.95 -5.41
N ARG A 246 -6.41 -0.69 -5.79
CA ARG A 246 -6.70 0.42 -4.86
C ARG A 246 -8.18 0.53 -4.59
N VAL A 247 -8.51 0.91 -3.35
CA VAL A 247 -9.90 1.22 -2.95
C VAL A 247 -10.41 2.48 -3.65
N THR A 248 -9.53 3.46 -3.87
CA THR A 248 -9.83 4.70 -4.60
C THR A 248 -9.13 4.68 -5.95
N LEU A 249 -9.88 4.54 -7.03
CA LEU A 249 -9.38 4.66 -8.40
C LEU A 249 -9.45 6.12 -8.84
N ASP A 250 -8.36 6.67 -9.36
CA ASP A 250 -8.43 7.87 -10.17
C ASP A 250 -8.93 7.52 -11.60
N PRO A 251 -9.41 8.51 -12.38
CA PRO A 251 -9.95 8.26 -13.71
C PRO A 251 -8.99 7.56 -14.68
N ALA A 252 -7.70 7.90 -14.64
CA ALA A 252 -6.70 7.32 -15.53
C ALA A 252 -6.41 5.85 -15.20
N GLN A 253 -6.32 5.53 -13.90
CA GLN A 253 -6.18 4.14 -13.46
C GLN A 253 -7.41 3.29 -13.76
N PHE A 254 -8.60 3.89 -13.69
CA PHE A 254 -9.83 3.21 -14.09
C PHE A 254 -9.83 2.89 -15.58
N GLU A 255 -9.39 3.81 -16.43
CA GLU A 255 -9.27 3.58 -17.86
C GLU A 255 -8.29 2.45 -18.17
N ASP A 256 -7.09 2.45 -17.54
CA ASP A 256 -6.09 1.38 -17.68
C ASP A 256 -6.65 0.01 -17.25
N GLU A 257 -7.37 -0.06 -16.13
CA GLU A 257 -7.96 -1.31 -15.65
C GLU A 257 -9.12 -1.78 -16.55
N VAL A 258 -9.93 -0.86 -17.07
CA VAL A 258 -11.00 -1.19 -18.04
C VAL A 258 -10.42 -1.76 -19.33
N GLN A 259 -9.29 -1.22 -19.83
CA GLN A 259 -8.64 -1.73 -21.03
C GLN A 259 -8.00 -3.12 -20.81
N ARG A 260 -7.50 -3.40 -19.61
CA ARG A 260 -6.89 -4.70 -19.27
C ARG A 260 -7.92 -5.80 -19.05
N LEU A 261 -9.06 -5.47 -18.48
CA LEU A 261 -10.13 -6.43 -18.14
C LEU A 261 -11.08 -6.58 -19.34
N GLN A 262 -10.79 -7.45 -20.26
CA GLN A 262 -11.66 -7.78 -21.40
C GLN A 262 -13.06 -8.27 -20.98
N GLY A 263 -13.34 -8.46 -19.72
CA GLY A 263 -14.59 -8.96 -19.15
C GLY A 263 -15.26 -8.04 -18.14
N LEU A 264 -14.85 -6.76 -18.03
CA LEU A 264 -15.44 -5.85 -17.04
C LEU A 264 -16.93 -5.59 -17.28
N TRP A 265 -17.37 -5.55 -18.54
CA TRP A 265 -18.75 -5.26 -18.91
C TRP A 265 -19.77 -6.28 -18.38
N PRO A 266 -19.52 -7.61 -18.44
CA PRO A 266 -20.42 -8.57 -17.79
C PRO A 266 -20.47 -8.38 -16.27
N SER A 267 -19.36 -8.01 -15.63
CA SER A 267 -19.32 -7.72 -14.19
C SER A 267 -20.03 -6.42 -13.85
N VAL A 268 -19.91 -5.38 -14.68
CA VAL A 268 -20.65 -4.13 -14.54
C VAL A 268 -22.14 -4.38 -14.70
N ASP A 269 -22.57 -5.12 -15.71
CA ASP A 269 -23.98 -5.50 -15.90
C ASP A 269 -24.52 -6.34 -14.74
N THR A 270 -23.73 -7.28 -14.22
CA THR A 270 -24.14 -8.12 -13.10
C THR A 270 -24.27 -7.32 -11.80
N HIS A 271 -23.35 -6.40 -11.53
CA HIS A 271 -23.32 -5.68 -10.26
C HIS A 271 -24.05 -4.33 -10.29
N LEU A 272 -24.18 -3.70 -11.46
CA LEU A 272 -24.83 -2.40 -11.61
C LEU A 272 -26.13 -2.46 -12.41
N GLY A 273 -26.31 -3.45 -13.27
CA GLY A 273 -27.51 -3.62 -14.12
C GLY A 273 -28.66 -4.35 -13.46
N ALA A 274 -28.40 -5.19 -12.47
CA ALA A 274 -29.42 -6.06 -11.85
C ALA A 274 -30.38 -5.35 -10.87
N ALA A 275 -30.20 -4.08 -10.60
CA ALA A 275 -31.09 -3.32 -9.72
C ALA A 275 -32.22 -2.64 -10.50
N GLN A 276 -32.92 -3.36 -11.40
CA GLN A 276 -34.26 -2.97 -11.81
C GLN A 276 -35.30 -3.30 -10.72
N GLN A 277 -34.97 -3.02 -9.47
CA GLN A 277 -36.04 -2.80 -8.52
C GLN A 277 -36.66 -1.45 -8.87
N THR A 278 -37.85 -1.47 -9.38
CA THR A 278 -38.71 -0.29 -9.54
C THR A 278 -38.95 0.32 -8.15
N LEU A 279 -37.97 1.10 -7.70
CA LEU A 279 -38.09 1.90 -6.47
C LEU A 279 -39.29 2.83 -6.71
N ARG A 280 -40.36 2.64 -5.97
CA ARG A 280 -41.47 3.58 -5.99
C ARG A 280 -40.95 4.96 -5.62
N PRO A 281 -41.25 6.00 -6.39
CA PRO A 281 -40.83 7.34 -6.04
C PRO A 281 -41.41 7.71 -4.66
N PRO A 282 -40.67 8.46 -3.83
CA PRO A 282 -41.18 8.91 -2.55
C PRO A 282 -42.44 9.74 -2.73
N ALA A 283 -43.41 9.56 -1.84
CA ALA A 283 -44.73 10.23 -1.90
C ALA A 283 -44.61 11.77 -1.76
N ARG A 284 -43.48 12.30 -1.29
CA ARG A 284 -43.17 13.72 -1.18
C ARG A 284 -41.73 13.97 -1.63
N ALA A 285 -41.40 15.20 -2.01
CA ALA A 285 -40.03 15.62 -2.27
C ALA A 285 -39.16 15.38 -1.04
N LEU A 286 -37.98 14.77 -1.27
CA LEU A 286 -37.01 14.51 -0.22
C LEU A 286 -36.39 15.83 0.25
N SER A 287 -36.24 16.01 1.55
CA SER A 287 -35.37 17.06 2.08
C SER A 287 -33.91 16.76 1.71
N GLN A 288 -33.03 17.79 1.75
CA GLN A 288 -31.60 17.59 1.46
C GLN A 288 -30.97 16.50 2.35
N TRP A 289 -31.41 16.39 3.61
CA TRP A 289 -30.95 15.35 4.54
C TRP A 289 -31.37 13.94 4.08
N HIS A 290 -32.65 13.76 3.73
CA HIS A 290 -33.14 12.47 3.26
C HIS A 290 -32.54 12.10 1.90
N LEU A 291 -32.30 13.09 1.04
CA LEU A 291 -31.60 12.85 -0.23
C LEU A 291 -30.14 12.41 0.03
N ALA A 292 -29.44 13.07 0.96
CA ALA A 292 -28.08 12.68 1.32
C ALA A 292 -28.00 11.25 1.88
N LEU A 293 -28.95 10.87 2.73
CA LEU A 293 -29.06 9.51 3.26
C LEU A 293 -29.36 8.48 2.17
N ALA A 294 -30.28 8.79 1.25
CA ALA A 294 -30.63 7.90 0.14
C ALA A 294 -29.43 7.69 -0.80
N LEU A 295 -28.67 8.75 -1.09
CA LEU A 295 -27.44 8.67 -1.89
C LEU A 295 -26.35 7.85 -1.19
N ALA A 296 -26.15 8.07 0.10
CA ALA A 296 -25.20 7.29 0.91
C ALA A 296 -25.60 5.79 0.97
N ALA A 297 -26.89 5.50 0.98
CA ALA A 297 -27.42 4.13 0.93
C ALA A 297 -27.39 3.50 -0.48
N GLY A 298 -26.89 4.21 -1.50
CA GLY A 298 -26.76 3.68 -2.86
C GLY A 298 -28.07 3.71 -3.67
N ALA A 299 -29.07 4.52 -3.26
CA ALA A 299 -30.35 4.61 -3.97
C ALA A 299 -30.21 5.17 -5.40
N ILE A 300 -29.11 5.85 -5.72
CA ILE A 300 -28.77 6.29 -7.07
C ILE A 300 -27.46 5.62 -7.46
N SER A 301 -27.56 4.53 -8.19
CA SER A 301 -26.42 3.82 -8.77
C SER A 301 -26.89 3.02 -9.99
N GLY A 302 -26.03 2.85 -10.98
CA GLY A 302 -26.30 2.06 -12.17
C GLY A 302 -26.14 2.83 -13.47
N VAL A 303 -26.58 2.21 -14.57
CA VAL A 303 -26.52 2.80 -15.91
C VAL A 303 -27.76 3.64 -16.16
N VAL A 304 -27.56 4.89 -16.52
CA VAL A 304 -28.64 5.82 -16.89
C VAL A 304 -28.46 6.25 -18.33
N THR A 305 -29.48 6.04 -19.16
CA THR A 305 -29.51 6.54 -20.53
C THR A 305 -30.40 7.79 -20.61
N SER A 306 -29.82 8.90 -21.02
CA SER A 306 -30.58 10.15 -21.21
C SER A 306 -31.46 10.09 -22.45
N LYS A 307 -32.46 10.97 -22.52
CA LYS A 307 -33.32 11.13 -23.71
C LYS A 307 -32.52 11.55 -24.96
N THR A 308 -31.33 12.10 -24.80
CA THR A 308 -30.42 12.50 -25.87
C THR A 308 -29.44 11.39 -26.27
N GLY A 309 -29.59 10.17 -25.73
CA GLY A 309 -28.72 9.03 -26.04
C GLY A 309 -27.40 8.99 -25.25
N LYS A 310 -27.17 9.90 -24.32
CA LYS A 310 -25.99 9.79 -23.43
C LYS A 310 -26.15 8.62 -22.47
N VAL A 311 -25.12 7.80 -22.38
CA VAL A 311 -25.03 6.66 -21.47
C VAL A 311 -24.08 7.03 -20.33
N LEU A 312 -24.58 7.07 -19.12
CA LEU A 312 -23.83 7.43 -17.91
C LEU A 312 -23.88 6.29 -16.92
N VAL A 313 -22.74 5.93 -16.35
CA VAL A 313 -22.68 5.08 -15.14
C VAL A 313 -22.63 6.00 -13.93
N VAL A 314 -23.70 6.01 -13.14
CA VAL A 314 -23.86 6.96 -12.03
C VAL A 314 -23.72 6.28 -10.68
N LYS A 315 -23.10 7.00 -9.74
CA LYS A 315 -23.03 6.63 -8.32
C LYS A 315 -23.28 7.87 -7.47
N GLY A 316 -24.28 7.74 -6.59
CA GLY A 316 -24.51 8.74 -5.54
C GLY A 316 -23.54 8.55 -4.38
N ASP A 317 -23.15 9.65 -3.77
CA ASP A 317 -22.28 9.70 -2.60
C ASP A 317 -22.63 10.91 -1.73
N THR A 318 -22.15 10.93 -0.51
CA THR A 318 -22.37 12.02 0.44
C THR A 318 -21.06 12.30 1.15
N HIS A 319 -20.63 13.55 1.15
CA HIS A 319 -19.48 13.97 1.94
C HIS A 319 -19.86 15.03 2.96
N LYS A 320 -19.00 15.22 3.96
CA LYS A 320 -19.16 16.23 4.98
C LYS A 320 -18.37 17.47 4.62
N GLU A 321 -19.03 18.61 4.66
CA GLU A 321 -18.39 19.93 4.64
C GLU A 321 -18.57 20.62 5.99
N LYS A 322 -17.55 21.33 6.46
CA LYS A 322 -17.64 22.13 7.66
C LYS A 322 -18.09 23.54 7.30
N THR A 323 -19.19 23.98 7.89
CA THR A 323 -19.66 25.37 7.80
C THR A 323 -19.28 26.07 9.06
N LEU A 324 -18.57 27.20 8.95
CA LEU A 324 -18.23 28.08 10.07
C LEU A 324 -19.35 29.09 10.25
N GLN A 325 -19.94 29.09 11.43
CA GLN A 325 -20.86 30.13 11.88
C GLN A 325 -20.21 30.87 13.03
N THR A 326 -20.13 32.19 12.91
CA THR A 326 -19.56 33.03 13.96
C THR A 326 -20.70 33.78 14.65
N GLU A 327 -20.80 33.63 15.95
CA GLU A 327 -21.76 34.36 16.79
C GLU A 327 -20.99 35.31 17.70
N TYR A 328 -21.50 36.56 17.81
CA TYR A 328 -20.95 37.59 18.68
C TYR A 328 -21.91 37.81 19.82
N THR A 329 -21.44 37.66 21.04
CA THR A 329 -22.23 37.90 22.26
C THR A 329 -21.54 38.97 23.11
N GLU A 330 -22.27 40.03 23.44
CA GLU A 330 -21.80 41.05 24.39
C GLU A 330 -21.93 40.51 25.81
N ARG A 331 -20.85 40.59 26.58
CA ARG A 331 -20.82 40.20 27.99
C ARG A 331 -21.20 41.39 28.89
N ASP A 332 -21.58 41.10 30.12
CA ASP A 332 -21.97 42.09 31.10
C ASP A 332 -20.87 43.11 31.43
N ASP A 333 -19.61 42.79 31.11
CA ASP A 333 -18.44 43.67 31.25
C ASP A 333 -18.18 44.59 30.03
N GLY A 334 -19.08 44.55 29.02
CA GLY A 334 -18.94 45.29 27.77
C GLY A 334 -17.96 44.70 26.77
N SER A 335 -17.36 43.52 27.03
CA SER A 335 -16.50 42.82 26.08
C SER A 335 -17.33 41.99 25.11
N ILE A 336 -16.88 41.88 23.85
CA ILE A 336 -17.52 41.04 22.82
C ILE A 336 -16.85 39.68 22.80
N ALA A 337 -17.61 38.63 23.07
CA ALA A 337 -17.18 37.26 22.90
C ALA A 337 -17.51 36.78 21.47
N GLU A 338 -16.50 36.31 20.74
CA GLU A 338 -16.66 35.67 19.46
C GLU A 338 -16.71 34.14 19.68
N THR A 339 -17.83 33.54 19.33
CA THR A 339 -17.99 32.08 19.37
C THR A 339 -18.00 31.54 17.93
N ARG A 340 -17.04 30.66 17.60
CA ARG A 340 -16.95 30.00 16.29
C ARG A 340 -17.52 28.61 16.38
N ILE A 341 -18.67 28.42 15.75
CA ILE A 341 -19.36 27.12 15.70
C ILE A 341 -19.06 26.48 14.35
N LEU A 342 -18.38 25.35 14.40
CA LEU A 342 -18.15 24.51 13.23
C LEU A 342 -19.22 23.42 13.18
N THR A 343 -20.12 23.52 12.20
CA THR A 343 -21.21 22.53 12.01
C THR A 343 -20.91 21.67 10.79
N ASP A 344 -21.07 20.36 10.94
CA ASP A 344 -20.99 19.41 9.83
C ASP A 344 -22.24 19.53 8.95
N ARG A 345 -22.05 19.78 7.66
CA ARG A 345 -23.11 19.75 6.65
C ARG A 345 -22.86 18.57 5.71
N PHE A 346 -23.87 17.74 5.51
CA PHE A 346 -23.83 16.68 4.52
C PHE A 346 -24.20 17.22 3.13
N VAL A 347 -23.29 17.04 2.17
CA VAL A 347 -23.47 17.49 0.79
C VAL A 347 -23.63 16.27 -0.10
N PRO A 348 -24.79 16.14 -0.77
CA PRO A 348 -24.98 15.06 -1.74
C PRO A 348 -24.18 15.33 -3.01
N ILE A 349 -23.53 14.30 -3.53
CA ILE A 349 -22.77 14.34 -4.78
C ILE A 349 -23.20 13.15 -5.63
N ILE A 350 -23.31 13.37 -6.92
CA ILE A 350 -23.46 12.30 -7.90
C ILE A 350 -22.23 12.33 -8.81
N ARG A 351 -21.52 11.21 -8.88
CA ARG A 351 -20.47 10.99 -9.86
C ARG A 351 -21.02 10.17 -11.01
N ALA A 352 -20.76 10.61 -12.23
CA ALA A 352 -21.24 9.98 -13.43
C ALA A 352 -20.09 9.79 -14.42
N TRP A 353 -19.84 8.58 -14.88
CA TRP A 353 -18.91 8.31 -15.96
C TRP A 353 -19.66 8.39 -17.29
N ASP A 354 -19.14 9.16 -18.25
CA ASP A 354 -19.67 9.21 -19.59
C ASP A 354 -19.20 7.98 -20.38
N MET A 355 -20.13 7.05 -20.63
CA MET A 355 -19.90 5.83 -21.40
C MET A 355 -20.55 5.91 -22.79
N THR A 356 -20.94 7.09 -23.23
CA THR A 356 -21.62 7.32 -24.51
C THR A 356 -20.73 6.89 -25.67
N PRO A 357 -21.16 5.96 -26.53
CA PRO A 357 -20.40 5.56 -27.71
C PRO A 357 -20.14 6.75 -28.63
N GLY A 358 -18.88 6.96 -29.02
CA GLY A 358 -18.49 8.06 -29.92
C GLY A 358 -18.47 9.45 -29.29
N SER A 359 -18.72 9.59 -27.98
CA SER A 359 -18.55 10.87 -27.30
C SER A 359 -17.06 11.22 -27.11
N PRO A 360 -16.66 12.49 -27.36
CA PRO A 360 -15.31 12.94 -27.06
C PRO A 360 -14.99 12.95 -25.55
N THR A 361 -16.02 12.88 -24.70
CA THR A 361 -15.91 12.84 -23.23
C THR A 361 -16.14 11.43 -22.67
N ARG A 362 -16.08 10.42 -23.53
CA ARG A 362 -16.18 9.02 -23.07
C ARG A 362 -15.04 8.66 -22.13
N GLY A 363 -15.37 8.19 -20.95
CA GLY A 363 -14.41 7.89 -19.88
C GLY A 363 -14.27 9.02 -18.85
N ASP A 364 -14.76 10.22 -19.14
CA ASP A 364 -14.69 11.34 -18.20
C ASP A 364 -15.66 11.16 -17.03
N VAL A 365 -15.21 11.61 -15.85
CA VAL A 365 -16.02 11.64 -14.64
C VAL A 365 -16.65 13.02 -14.46
N LEU A 366 -17.97 13.05 -14.55
CA LEU A 366 -18.77 14.24 -14.24
C LEU A 366 -19.16 14.23 -12.76
N THR A 367 -19.00 15.36 -12.10
CA THR A 367 -19.46 15.56 -10.72
C THR A 367 -20.64 16.52 -10.71
N ILE A 368 -21.78 16.05 -10.19
CA ILE A 368 -23.01 16.84 -10.02
C ILE A 368 -23.21 17.07 -8.52
N ARG A 369 -23.25 18.33 -8.12
CA ARG A 369 -23.48 18.78 -6.74
C ARG A 369 -24.80 19.48 -6.59
#